data_5a3537e76b910c69075c288fb57a95c8
#
_entry.id   5a3537e76b910c69075c288fb57a95c8
#
_cell.length_a   1.000
_cell.length_b   1.000
_cell.length_c   1.000
_cell.angle_alpha   90.00
_cell.angle_beta   90.00
_cell.angle_gamma   90.00
#
_symmetry.space_group_name_H-M   'P 1'
#
loop_
_entity.id
_entity.type
_entity.pdbx_description
1 polymer ?
#
loop_
_entity_poly.entity_id
_entity_poly.type
_entity_poly.pdbx_seq_one_letter_code
_entity_poly.pdbx_strand_id
1 'polypeptide(L)'
;MKNQIRNYISESLSVKEQLLNDEFILKKIEETVLLVENAYQNGKKILLAGNGGSAADAQHISTELVSRFIKERPALNALALTTNTSILTAIGNDYSNDYIFARQIEAFGSEGDVFIAISTSGNSTNIINSINTARDRGLKVVGLTGCSPCKMDNISDLLIKVPSNKTSIIQEAHIMIGHIICGLVEEALFS
;
A
#
# COMPACT_ATOMS: atom_id res chain seq x y z
N MET A 1 -24.77 -23.28 -3.28
CA MET A 1 -23.70 -22.90 -2.34
C MET A 1 -22.33 -23.43 -2.76
N LYS A 2 -22.04 -24.77 -2.85
CA LYS A 2 -20.71 -25.28 -3.21
C LYS A 2 -20.17 -24.72 -4.56
N ASN A 3 -21.01 -24.63 -5.58
CA ASN A 3 -20.59 -24.07 -6.88
C ASN A 3 -20.30 -22.58 -6.81
N GLN A 4 -21.03 -21.81 -6.00
CA GLN A 4 -20.73 -20.38 -5.78
C GLN A 4 -19.38 -20.21 -5.05
N ILE A 5 -19.09 -21.05 -4.06
CA ILE A 5 -17.78 -21.05 -3.37
C ILE A 5 -16.65 -21.32 -4.38
N ARG A 6 -16.83 -22.36 -5.22
CA ARG A 6 -15.84 -22.67 -6.27
C ARG A 6 -15.63 -21.51 -7.24
N ASN A 7 -16.70 -20.83 -7.63
CA ASN A 7 -16.59 -19.68 -8.54
C ASN A 7 -15.80 -18.54 -7.92
N TYR A 8 -16.02 -18.21 -6.62
CA TYR A 8 -15.23 -17.20 -5.91
C TYR A 8 -13.75 -17.55 -5.89
N ILE A 9 -13.41 -18.80 -5.54
CA ILE A 9 -12.02 -19.27 -5.51
C ILE A 9 -11.41 -19.23 -6.91
N SER A 10 -12.16 -19.67 -7.95
CA SER A 10 -11.68 -19.65 -9.33
C SER A 10 -11.40 -18.24 -9.85
N GLU A 11 -12.24 -17.26 -9.50
CA GLU A 11 -11.98 -15.85 -9.86
C GLU A 11 -10.71 -15.33 -9.20
N SER A 12 -10.50 -15.61 -7.91
CA SER A 12 -9.28 -15.22 -7.21
C SER A 12 -8.04 -15.88 -7.82
N LEU A 13 -8.11 -17.16 -8.16
CA LEU A 13 -7.04 -17.90 -8.83
C LEU A 13 -6.71 -17.28 -10.21
N SER A 14 -7.75 -16.99 -11.01
CA SER A 14 -7.57 -16.38 -12.34
C SER A 14 -6.86 -15.03 -12.27
N VAL A 15 -7.16 -14.19 -11.27
CA VAL A 15 -6.45 -12.91 -11.08
C VAL A 15 -4.99 -13.13 -10.69
N LYS A 16 -4.71 -14.09 -9.80
CA LYS A 16 -3.32 -14.43 -9.42
C LYS A 16 -2.53 -15.01 -10.59
N GLU A 17 -3.17 -15.81 -11.45
CA GLU A 17 -2.56 -16.35 -12.66
C GLU A 17 -2.24 -15.23 -13.68
N GLN A 18 -3.13 -14.23 -13.82
CA GLN A 18 -2.84 -13.04 -14.64
C GLN A 18 -1.68 -12.23 -14.07
N LEU A 19 -1.61 -12.00 -12.76
CA LEU A 19 -0.49 -11.32 -12.11
C LEU A 19 0.83 -12.06 -12.30
N LEU A 20 0.82 -13.40 -12.21
CA LEU A 20 2.00 -14.25 -12.40
C LEU A 20 2.60 -14.14 -13.81
N ASN A 21 1.75 -13.91 -14.84
CA ASN A 21 2.14 -13.88 -16.24
C ASN A 21 2.25 -12.44 -16.81
N ASP A 22 2.06 -11.40 -15.99
CA ASP A 22 2.18 -10.01 -16.41
C ASP A 22 3.55 -9.43 -16.03
N GLU A 23 4.49 -9.48 -16.96
CA GLU A 23 5.85 -8.96 -16.79
C GLU A 23 5.89 -7.47 -16.41
N PHE A 24 4.90 -6.67 -16.83
CA PHE A 24 4.83 -5.26 -16.46
C PHE A 24 4.50 -5.08 -14.98
N ILE A 25 3.54 -5.86 -14.46
CA ILE A 25 3.17 -5.83 -13.04
C ILE A 25 4.31 -6.40 -12.19
N LEU A 26 4.92 -7.51 -12.58
CA LEU A 26 6.08 -8.09 -11.88
C LEU A 26 7.21 -7.07 -11.77
N LYS A 27 7.51 -6.35 -12.85
CA LYS A 27 8.52 -5.28 -12.84
C LYS A 27 8.13 -4.14 -11.90
N LYS A 28 6.85 -3.75 -11.82
CA LYS A 28 6.38 -2.71 -10.88
C LYS A 28 6.54 -3.14 -9.43
N ILE A 29 6.34 -4.42 -9.13
CA ILE A 29 6.58 -4.98 -7.79
C ILE A 29 8.08 -4.93 -7.47
N GLU A 30 8.94 -5.36 -8.40
CA GLU A 30 10.40 -5.30 -8.26
C GLU A 30 10.87 -3.85 -8.03
N GLU A 31 10.44 -2.89 -8.86
CA GLU A 31 10.75 -1.45 -8.69
C GLU A 31 10.31 -0.94 -7.31
N THR A 32 9.19 -1.44 -6.78
CA THR A 32 8.71 -1.08 -5.45
C THR A 32 9.62 -1.65 -4.35
N VAL A 33 10.06 -2.90 -4.48
CA VAL A 33 11.02 -3.51 -3.54
C VAL A 33 12.31 -2.70 -3.50
N LEU A 34 12.88 -2.38 -4.65
CA LEU A 34 14.12 -1.59 -4.75
C LEU A 34 13.95 -0.17 -4.16
N LEU A 35 12.79 0.45 -4.35
CA LEU A 35 12.47 1.75 -3.78
C LEU A 35 12.41 1.71 -2.26
N VAL A 36 11.74 0.71 -1.69
CA VAL A 36 11.60 0.53 -0.23
C VAL A 36 12.95 0.16 0.40
N GLU A 37 13.71 -0.75 -0.22
CA GLU A 37 15.06 -1.10 0.21
C GLU A 37 15.97 0.14 0.28
N ASN A 38 16.01 0.93 -0.80
CA ASN A 38 16.80 2.16 -0.87
C ASN A 38 16.38 3.17 0.20
N ALA A 39 15.08 3.30 0.48
CA ALA A 39 14.59 4.17 1.54
C ALA A 39 15.15 3.74 2.91
N TYR A 40 15.10 2.45 3.24
CA TYR A 40 15.65 1.94 4.51
C TYR A 40 17.16 2.08 4.60
N GLN A 41 17.92 1.83 3.53
CA GLN A 41 19.37 2.03 3.48
C GLN A 41 19.76 3.49 3.74
N ASN A 42 18.87 4.45 3.42
CA ASN A 42 19.04 5.87 3.68
C ASN A 42 18.37 6.35 4.99
N GLY A 43 18.00 5.44 5.89
CA GLY A 43 17.40 5.78 7.19
C GLY A 43 16.02 6.38 7.12
N LYS A 44 15.30 6.15 6.02
CA LYS A 44 13.93 6.62 5.80
C LYS A 44 12.91 5.62 6.33
N LYS A 45 11.63 6.01 6.31
CA LYS A 45 10.52 5.19 6.79
C LYS A 45 9.45 5.00 5.73
N ILE A 46 8.58 4.04 5.99
CA ILE A 46 7.43 3.73 5.13
C ILE A 46 6.16 4.16 5.85
N LEU A 47 5.35 5.00 5.20
CA LEU A 47 4.01 5.37 5.66
C LEU A 47 2.98 4.63 4.81
N LEU A 48 1.90 4.16 5.44
CA LEU A 48 0.86 3.38 4.74
C LEU A 48 -0.52 3.92 5.09
N ALA A 49 -1.41 4.01 4.09
CA ALA A 49 -2.81 4.37 4.32
C ALA A 49 -3.75 3.65 3.35
N GLY A 50 -4.97 3.43 3.81
CA GLY A 50 -6.08 2.85 3.07
C GLY A 50 -7.38 3.01 3.84
N ASN A 51 -8.51 2.67 3.23
CA ASN A 51 -9.83 2.70 3.86
C ASN A 51 -10.39 1.28 4.00
N GLY A 52 -11.16 1.01 5.06
CA GLY A 52 -11.83 -0.29 5.26
C GLY A 52 -10.86 -1.47 5.25
N GLY A 53 -11.04 -2.43 4.35
CA GLY A 53 -10.12 -3.57 4.17
C GLY A 53 -8.70 -3.14 3.81
N SER A 54 -8.55 -2.10 2.98
CA SER A 54 -7.24 -1.53 2.66
C SER A 54 -6.58 -0.82 3.85
N ALA A 55 -7.35 -0.38 4.87
CA ALA A 55 -6.78 0.07 6.14
C ALA A 55 -6.21 -1.11 6.94
N ALA A 56 -6.89 -2.27 6.90
CA ALA A 56 -6.38 -3.49 7.49
C ALA A 56 -5.09 -3.97 6.79
N ASP A 57 -5.04 -3.90 5.46
CA ASP A 57 -3.83 -4.21 4.68
C ASP A 57 -2.66 -3.29 5.06
N ALA A 58 -2.91 -1.97 5.20
CA ALA A 58 -1.89 -1.00 5.61
C ALA A 58 -1.32 -1.34 7.01
N GLN A 59 -2.17 -1.72 7.97
CA GLN A 59 -1.75 -2.15 9.29
C GLN A 59 -0.98 -3.47 9.24
N HIS A 60 -1.45 -4.43 8.46
CA HIS A 60 -0.81 -5.73 8.32
C HIS A 60 0.60 -5.57 7.73
N ILE A 61 0.75 -4.90 6.59
CA ILE A 61 2.06 -4.65 5.95
C ILE A 61 3.00 -3.89 6.89
N SER A 62 2.50 -2.88 7.62
CA SER A 62 3.28 -2.17 8.63
C SER A 62 3.78 -3.11 9.74
N THR A 63 2.94 -4.04 10.18
CA THR A 63 3.30 -5.04 11.21
C THR A 63 4.42 -5.96 10.74
N GLU A 64 4.37 -6.43 9.49
CA GLU A 64 5.41 -7.29 8.92
C GLU A 64 6.78 -6.58 8.83
N LEU A 65 6.79 -5.28 8.58
CA LEU A 65 8.00 -4.47 8.56
C LEU A 65 8.54 -4.16 9.97
N VAL A 66 7.66 -3.78 10.90
CA VAL A 66 8.04 -3.37 12.27
C VAL A 66 8.44 -4.57 13.13
N SER A 67 7.69 -5.68 13.07
CA SER A 67 7.99 -6.90 13.83
C SER A 67 9.07 -7.72 13.10
N ARG A 68 8.65 -8.70 12.34
CA ARG A 68 9.46 -9.50 11.41
C ARG A 68 8.52 -10.19 10.44
N PHE A 69 8.99 -10.50 9.26
CA PHE A 69 8.22 -11.32 8.31
C PHE A 69 8.64 -12.80 8.41
N ILE A 70 9.84 -13.14 7.98
CA ILE A 70 10.38 -14.51 8.02
C ILE A 70 11.64 -14.57 8.92
N LYS A 71 12.57 -13.61 8.77
CA LYS A 71 13.86 -13.60 9.44
C LYS A 71 13.81 -12.86 10.78
N GLU A 72 14.57 -13.33 11.76
CA GLU A 72 14.88 -12.54 12.97
C GLU A 72 15.82 -11.41 12.58
N ARG A 73 15.41 -10.16 12.80
CA ARG A 73 16.15 -8.97 12.37
C ARG A 73 15.74 -7.73 13.17
N PRO A 74 16.49 -6.64 13.14
CA PRO A 74 16.08 -5.35 13.70
C PRO A 74 14.76 -4.84 13.07
N ALA A 75 13.98 -4.08 13.85
CA ALA A 75 12.74 -3.47 13.39
C ALA A 75 12.98 -2.47 12.24
N LEU A 76 12.13 -2.51 11.21
CA LEU A 76 12.11 -1.53 10.15
C LEU A 76 11.07 -0.45 10.45
N ASN A 77 11.39 0.81 10.18
CA ASN A 77 10.53 1.95 10.51
C ASN A 77 9.34 2.03 9.53
N ALA A 78 8.17 1.56 9.94
CA ALA A 78 6.94 1.63 9.17
C ALA A 78 5.77 2.08 10.05
N LEU A 79 4.86 2.90 9.50
CA LEU A 79 3.73 3.43 10.22
C LEU A 79 2.46 3.39 9.36
N ALA A 80 1.46 2.64 9.82
CA ALA A 80 0.11 2.71 9.27
C ALA A 80 -0.63 3.92 9.85
N LEU A 81 -1.02 4.87 9.01
CA LEU A 81 -1.73 6.10 9.39
C LEU A 81 -3.20 5.84 9.79
N THR A 82 -3.58 4.58 9.88
CA THR A 82 -4.94 4.10 10.15
C THR A 82 -5.16 3.66 11.60
N THR A 83 -4.17 3.80 12.48
CA THR A 83 -4.17 3.17 13.81
C THR A 83 -4.55 4.12 14.94
N ASN A 84 -4.18 5.39 14.86
CA ASN A 84 -4.46 6.35 15.94
C ASN A 84 -5.88 6.93 15.79
N THR A 85 -6.82 6.32 16.48
CA THR A 85 -8.25 6.71 16.42
C THR A 85 -8.51 8.15 16.87
N SER A 86 -7.72 8.66 17.83
CA SER A 86 -7.85 10.06 18.27
C SER A 86 -7.45 11.04 17.16
N ILE A 87 -6.34 10.77 16.45
CA ILE A 87 -5.92 11.59 15.31
C ILE A 87 -6.98 11.53 14.20
N LEU A 88 -7.44 10.34 13.84
CA LEU A 88 -8.43 10.15 12.76
C LEU A 88 -9.73 10.89 13.06
N THR A 89 -10.25 10.75 14.28
CA THR A 89 -11.52 11.37 14.68
C THR A 89 -11.40 12.88 14.88
N ALA A 90 -10.29 13.39 15.44
CA ALA A 90 -10.06 14.83 15.58
C ALA A 90 -9.96 15.50 14.20
N ILE A 91 -9.14 14.98 13.28
CA ILE A 91 -9.03 15.55 11.94
C ILE A 91 -10.36 15.45 11.19
N GLY A 92 -11.07 14.32 11.30
CA GLY A 92 -12.39 14.15 10.69
C GLY A 92 -13.43 15.17 11.20
N ASN A 93 -13.40 15.50 12.50
CA ASN A 93 -14.28 16.48 13.12
C ASN A 93 -13.89 17.94 12.79
N ASP A 94 -12.61 18.27 12.91
CA ASP A 94 -12.13 19.66 12.85
C ASP A 94 -11.91 20.15 11.40
N TYR A 95 -11.63 19.26 10.48
CA TYR A 95 -11.41 19.56 9.05
C TYR A 95 -12.40 18.80 8.16
N SER A 96 -12.07 17.55 7.80
CA SER A 96 -12.95 16.57 7.17
C SER A 96 -12.27 15.20 7.07
N ASN A 97 -13.06 14.16 6.78
CA ASN A 97 -12.53 12.83 6.50
C ASN A 97 -11.60 12.78 5.27
N ASP A 98 -11.67 13.79 4.41
CA ASP A 98 -10.82 13.90 3.21
C ASP A 98 -9.36 14.21 3.53
N TYR A 99 -9.05 14.65 4.77
CA TYR A 99 -7.70 15.05 5.19
C TYR A 99 -7.09 14.16 6.28
N ILE A 100 -7.79 13.10 6.73
CA ILE A 100 -7.34 12.26 7.87
C ILE A 100 -5.95 11.65 7.67
N PHE A 101 -5.51 11.37 6.45
CA PHE A 101 -4.18 10.86 6.15
C PHE A 101 -3.22 11.99 5.72
N ALA A 102 -3.69 12.96 4.95
CA ALA A 102 -2.88 14.09 4.50
C ALA A 102 -2.27 14.85 5.70
N ARG A 103 -3.07 15.17 6.72
CA ARG A 103 -2.58 15.83 7.94
C ARG A 103 -1.53 15.03 8.70
N GLN A 104 -1.65 13.70 8.70
CA GLN A 104 -0.64 12.83 9.31
C GLN A 104 0.66 12.79 8.47
N ILE A 105 0.56 12.83 7.13
CA ILE A 105 1.73 12.94 6.26
C ILE A 105 2.43 14.29 6.46
N GLU A 106 1.68 15.39 6.63
CA GLU A 106 2.27 16.69 7.00
C GLU A 106 3.08 16.62 8.31
N ALA A 107 2.60 15.86 9.30
CA ALA A 107 3.25 15.74 10.59
C ALA A 107 4.43 14.76 10.59
N PHE A 108 4.30 13.61 9.94
CA PHE A 108 5.24 12.50 10.06
C PHE A 108 6.11 12.27 8.83
N GLY A 109 5.68 12.74 7.65
CA GLY A 109 6.39 12.54 6.39
C GLY A 109 7.62 13.44 6.28
N SER A 110 8.70 12.89 5.76
CA SER A 110 9.96 13.60 5.47
C SER A 110 10.43 13.26 4.05
N GLU A 111 11.21 14.13 3.45
CA GLU A 111 11.78 13.91 2.13
C GLU A 111 12.55 12.57 2.06
N GLY A 112 12.29 11.81 1.02
CA GLY A 112 12.88 10.49 0.78
C GLY A 112 12.17 9.33 1.47
N ASP A 113 11.15 9.56 2.33
CA ASP A 113 10.27 8.50 2.82
C ASP A 113 9.43 7.92 1.65
N VAL A 114 8.86 6.73 1.86
CA VAL A 114 7.93 6.13 0.91
C VAL A 114 6.51 6.12 1.49
N PHE A 115 5.54 6.53 0.70
CA PHE A 115 4.13 6.42 1.03
C PHE A 115 3.46 5.35 0.18
N ILE A 116 2.95 4.29 0.82
CA ILE A 116 2.16 3.23 0.18
C ILE A 116 0.68 3.58 0.33
N ALA A 117 0.06 3.99 -0.77
CA ALA A 117 -1.33 4.43 -0.87
C ALA A 117 -2.20 3.28 -1.40
N ILE A 118 -3.13 2.76 -0.58
CA ILE A 118 -3.96 1.61 -0.93
C ILE A 118 -5.41 2.05 -1.16
N SER A 119 -5.89 1.91 -2.41
CA SER A 119 -7.28 2.22 -2.77
C SER A 119 -7.76 1.33 -3.91
N THR A 120 -8.70 0.44 -3.65
CA THR A 120 -9.21 -0.50 -4.66
C THR A 120 -9.84 0.20 -5.87
N SER A 121 -10.44 1.39 -5.68
CA SER A 121 -10.99 2.22 -6.76
C SER A 121 -9.96 3.17 -7.38
N GLY A 122 -8.84 3.46 -6.66
CA GLY A 122 -7.88 4.50 -7.02
C GLY A 122 -8.45 5.93 -7.02
N ASN A 123 -9.64 6.15 -6.41
CA ASN A 123 -10.36 7.42 -6.46
C ASN A 123 -10.79 7.96 -5.08
N SER A 124 -10.44 7.30 -3.97
CA SER A 124 -10.79 7.76 -2.62
C SER A 124 -10.18 9.11 -2.33
N THR A 125 -10.99 10.13 -2.03
CA THR A 125 -10.55 11.53 -1.89
C THR A 125 -9.44 11.69 -0.85
N ASN A 126 -9.58 11.05 0.32
CA ASN A 126 -8.56 11.11 1.36
C ASN A 126 -7.23 10.49 0.95
N ILE A 127 -7.23 9.44 0.12
CA ILE A 127 -6.02 8.83 -0.43
C ILE A 127 -5.41 9.76 -1.50
N ILE A 128 -6.22 10.36 -2.38
CA ILE A 128 -5.73 11.31 -3.38
C ILE A 128 -5.09 12.54 -2.70
N ASN A 129 -5.73 13.12 -1.68
CA ASN A 129 -5.18 14.24 -0.93
C ASN A 129 -3.86 13.84 -0.23
N SER A 130 -3.80 12.63 0.34
CA SER A 130 -2.57 12.15 0.98
C SER A 130 -1.42 11.94 -0.01
N ILE A 131 -1.70 11.47 -1.23
CA ILE A 131 -0.71 11.34 -2.30
C ILE A 131 -0.15 12.72 -2.67
N ASN A 132 -1.02 13.72 -2.90
CA ASN A 132 -0.59 15.07 -3.23
C ASN A 132 0.31 15.65 -2.12
N THR A 133 -0.13 15.54 -0.85
CA THR A 133 0.67 15.98 0.30
C THR A 133 2.00 15.25 0.40
N ALA A 134 2.05 13.95 0.14
CA ALA A 134 3.29 13.17 0.15
C ALA A 134 4.27 13.69 -0.91
N ARG A 135 3.80 13.93 -2.12
CA ARG A 135 4.61 14.49 -3.22
C ARG A 135 5.14 15.88 -2.88
N ASP A 136 4.29 16.76 -2.35
CA ASP A 136 4.67 18.13 -1.97
C ASP A 136 5.76 18.13 -0.87
N ARG A 137 5.81 17.07 -0.06
CA ARG A 137 6.83 16.86 0.98
C ARG A 137 8.04 16.03 0.53
N GLY A 138 8.13 15.69 -0.75
CA GLY A 138 9.25 14.94 -1.31
C GLY A 138 9.27 13.44 -0.98
N LEU A 139 8.12 12.86 -0.58
CA LEU A 139 7.99 11.42 -0.45
C LEU A 139 7.83 10.77 -1.83
N LYS A 140 8.28 9.53 -1.96
CA LYS A 140 7.97 8.68 -3.08
C LYS A 140 6.65 7.96 -2.85
N VAL A 141 5.81 7.89 -3.88
CA VAL A 141 4.46 7.34 -3.78
C VAL A 141 4.33 6.04 -4.55
N VAL A 142 3.96 4.97 -3.84
CA VAL A 142 3.57 3.68 -4.42
C VAL A 142 2.06 3.52 -4.25
N GLY A 143 1.34 3.35 -5.35
CA GLY A 143 -0.10 3.12 -5.35
C GLY A 143 -0.44 1.64 -5.57
N LEU A 144 -1.42 1.12 -4.81
CA LEU A 144 -2.05 -0.18 -5.05
C LEU A 144 -3.53 0.04 -5.38
N THR A 145 -3.99 -0.43 -6.57
CA THR A 145 -5.38 -0.22 -7.02
C THR A 145 -5.88 -1.36 -7.90
N GLY A 146 -7.15 -1.31 -8.32
CA GLY A 146 -7.73 -2.19 -9.32
C GLY A 146 -7.44 -1.73 -10.76
N CYS A 147 -7.96 -2.46 -11.75
CA CYS A 147 -7.60 -2.26 -13.15
C CYS A 147 -8.25 -1.03 -13.80
N SER A 148 -9.30 -0.45 -13.23
CA SER A 148 -10.01 0.69 -13.82
C SER A 148 -9.14 1.94 -13.93
N PRO A 149 -9.33 2.81 -14.94
CA PRO A 149 -8.73 4.13 -14.97
C PRO A 149 -9.12 4.94 -13.72
N CYS A 150 -8.16 5.60 -13.10
CA CYS A 150 -8.39 6.27 -11.83
C CYS A 150 -7.49 7.49 -11.64
N LYS A 151 -7.77 8.30 -10.61
CA LYS A 151 -6.99 9.50 -10.30
C LYS A 151 -5.55 9.19 -9.89
N MET A 152 -5.28 8.02 -9.32
CA MET A 152 -3.93 7.60 -8.94
C MET A 152 -3.01 7.36 -10.16
N ASP A 153 -3.56 7.13 -11.37
CA ASP A 153 -2.77 6.86 -12.59
C ASP A 153 -1.72 7.93 -12.89
N ASN A 154 -2.00 9.20 -12.57
CA ASN A 154 -1.16 10.34 -12.95
C ASN A 154 -0.42 10.97 -11.76
N ILE A 155 -0.59 10.46 -10.54
CA ILE A 155 -0.04 11.09 -9.33
C ILE A 155 0.83 10.16 -8.48
N SER A 156 0.91 8.86 -8.82
CA SER A 156 1.79 7.90 -8.17
C SER A 156 3.12 7.78 -8.92
N ASP A 157 4.25 7.68 -8.22
CA ASP A 157 5.56 7.40 -8.84
C ASP A 157 5.58 5.96 -9.40
N LEU A 158 5.06 5.00 -8.62
CA LEU A 158 4.80 3.62 -9.03
C LEU A 158 3.34 3.28 -8.79
N LEU A 159 2.68 2.64 -9.74
CA LEU A 159 1.30 2.20 -9.58
C LEU A 159 1.17 0.73 -9.99
N ILE A 160 0.73 -0.10 -9.05
CA ILE A 160 0.45 -1.52 -9.26
C ILE A 160 -1.06 -1.68 -9.39
N LYS A 161 -1.51 -2.14 -10.56
CA LYS A 161 -2.92 -2.32 -10.88
C LYS A 161 -3.27 -3.80 -10.93
N VAL A 162 -4.08 -4.25 -9.97
CA VAL A 162 -4.60 -5.63 -9.95
C VAL A 162 -5.62 -5.80 -11.08
N PRO A 163 -5.54 -6.85 -11.93
CA PRO A 163 -6.43 -7.04 -13.06
C PRO A 163 -7.84 -7.51 -12.65
N SER A 164 -8.50 -6.72 -11.80
CA SER A 164 -9.86 -6.97 -11.30
C SER A 164 -10.57 -5.66 -10.99
N ASN A 165 -11.92 -5.68 -11.06
CA ASN A 165 -12.80 -4.62 -10.59
C ASN A 165 -13.59 -5.02 -9.33
N LYS A 166 -13.36 -6.24 -8.80
CA LYS A 166 -14.03 -6.72 -7.59
C LYS A 166 -13.20 -6.39 -6.37
N THR A 167 -13.72 -5.53 -5.49
CA THR A 167 -13.02 -5.04 -4.30
C THR A 167 -12.39 -6.15 -3.45
N SER A 168 -13.12 -7.24 -3.18
CA SER A 168 -12.60 -8.36 -2.38
C SER A 168 -11.38 -9.04 -3.03
N ILE A 169 -11.43 -9.28 -4.34
CA ILE A 169 -10.33 -9.93 -5.08
C ILE A 169 -9.13 -8.97 -5.20
N ILE A 170 -9.40 -7.67 -5.39
CA ILE A 170 -8.34 -6.65 -5.41
C ILE A 170 -7.62 -6.63 -4.05
N GLN A 171 -8.34 -6.64 -2.92
CA GLN A 171 -7.76 -6.66 -1.58
C GLN A 171 -6.94 -7.95 -1.32
N GLU A 172 -7.45 -9.13 -1.71
CA GLU A 172 -6.66 -10.37 -1.64
C GLU A 172 -5.32 -10.28 -2.41
N ALA A 173 -5.33 -9.64 -3.58
CA ALA A 173 -4.13 -9.43 -4.36
C ALA A 173 -3.22 -8.36 -3.73
N HIS A 174 -3.77 -7.27 -3.16
CA HIS A 174 -3.01 -6.23 -2.49
C HIS A 174 -2.21 -6.79 -1.30
N ILE A 175 -2.84 -7.59 -0.43
CA ILE A 175 -2.11 -8.16 0.71
C ILE A 175 -1.07 -9.19 0.25
N MET A 176 -1.33 -9.99 -0.79
CA MET A 176 -0.35 -10.88 -1.39
C MET A 176 0.87 -10.10 -1.91
N ILE A 177 0.65 -9.00 -2.64
CA ILE A 177 1.73 -8.11 -3.13
C ILE A 177 2.48 -7.48 -1.95
N GLY A 178 1.77 -7.06 -0.90
CA GLY A 178 2.37 -6.55 0.33
C GLY A 178 3.32 -7.56 0.98
N HIS A 179 2.92 -8.83 1.08
CA HIS A 179 3.78 -9.91 1.58
C HIS A 179 5.01 -10.14 0.71
N ILE A 180 4.87 -10.10 -0.62
CA ILE A 180 6.00 -10.22 -1.56
C ILE A 180 6.99 -9.09 -1.33
N ILE A 181 6.51 -7.84 -1.23
CA ILE A 181 7.37 -6.68 -0.97
C ILE A 181 8.09 -6.83 0.37
N CYS A 182 7.38 -7.17 1.45
CA CYS A 182 7.98 -7.37 2.78
C CYS A 182 9.05 -8.45 2.77
N GLY A 183 8.76 -9.60 2.15
CA GLY A 183 9.70 -10.72 2.09
C GLY A 183 10.98 -10.41 1.30
N LEU A 184 10.83 -9.79 0.13
CA LEU A 184 11.97 -9.44 -0.72
C LEU A 184 12.81 -8.29 -0.12
N VAL A 185 12.18 -7.30 0.51
CA VAL A 185 12.88 -6.23 1.25
C VAL A 185 13.66 -6.80 2.43
N GLU A 186 13.04 -7.72 3.20
CA GLU A 186 13.71 -8.41 4.31
C GLU A 186 14.91 -9.23 3.82
N GLU A 187 14.76 -9.93 2.70
CA GLU A 187 15.84 -10.70 2.10
C GLU A 187 17.00 -9.81 1.63
N ALA A 188 16.69 -8.70 0.95
CA ALA A 188 17.69 -7.77 0.44
C ALA A 188 18.49 -7.06 1.54
N LEU A 189 17.84 -6.69 2.65
CA LEU A 189 18.47 -5.95 3.73
C LEU A 189 19.22 -6.85 4.75
N PHE A 190 18.82 -8.12 4.87
CA PHE A 190 19.30 -9.02 5.95
C PHE A 190 19.74 -10.41 5.43
N SER A 191 20.23 -10.50 4.19
CA SER A 191 20.80 -11.73 3.61
C SER A 191 22.19 -12.06 4.17
#